data_c0c70c93bcdb0c870391391efa19af93
#
_entry.id   c0c70c93bcdb0c870391391efa19af93
#
_cell.length_a   1.000
_cell.length_b   1.000
_cell.length_c   1.000
_cell.angle_alpha   90.00
_cell.angle_beta   90.00
_cell.angle_gamma   90.00
#
_symmetry.space_group_name_H-M   'P 1'
#
loop_
_entity.id
_entity.type
_entity.pdbx_description
1 polymer ?
#
loop_
_entity_poly.entity_id
_entity_poly.type
_entity_poly.pdbx_seq_one_letter_code
_entity_poly.pdbx_strand_id
1 'polypeptide(L)'
;KRGIAVILDYVMNHVSSAHPLFESAYDSRKSPYADWFIFAEDKPRGWNTFAGDPWREGNQRWYYAVFDPGMPDFNLRNPKVVDFHLDNLRFWLNRGVDGFRFDAVGVLFENSAIAWENQPENHQLLKRVQELLASYGNKYLVCESPSDPAPFATGDSCGSAFAFGLHKHIMGSVKI
;
A
#
# COMPACT_ATOMS: atom_id res chain seq x y z
N LYS A 1 -22.75 -23.54 3.80
CA LYS A 1 -21.50 -22.85 4.20
C LYS A 1 -20.55 -23.89 4.78
N ARG A 2 -19.29 -23.91 4.35
CA ARG A 2 -18.30 -24.94 4.74
C ARG A 2 -17.45 -24.53 5.95
N GLY A 3 -17.72 -23.40 6.62
CA GLY A 3 -16.94 -22.92 7.77
C GLY A 3 -15.52 -22.43 7.42
N ILE A 4 -15.28 -22.09 6.15
CA ILE A 4 -13.98 -21.60 5.67
C ILE A 4 -14.04 -20.06 5.71
N ALA A 5 -13.08 -19.43 6.42
CA ALA A 5 -12.88 -18.00 6.38
C ALA A 5 -12.23 -17.56 5.06
N VAL A 6 -12.62 -16.40 4.56
CA VAL A 6 -12.10 -15.82 3.32
C VAL A 6 -11.49 -14.47 3.59
N ILE A 7 -10.21 -14.30 3.29
CA ILE A 7 -9.55 -13.02 3.26
C ILE A 7 -9.27 -12.61 1.82
N LEU A 8 -9.35 -11.32 1.54
CA LEU A 8 -9.06 -10.76 0.22
C LEU A 8 -7.71 -10.06 0.23
N ASP A 9 -7.01 -10.17 -0.88
CA ASP A 9 -5.84 -9.33 -1.14
C ASP A 9 -6.28 -7.91 -1.43
N TYR A 10 -5.62 -6.92 -0.82
CA TYR A 10 -5.94 -5.51 -0.97
C TYR A 10 -4.68 -4.69 -1.20
N VAL A 11 -4.59 -4.10 -2.39
CA VAL A 11 -3.49 -3.23 -2.79
C VAL A 11 -3.92 -1.78 -2.59
N MET A 12 -3.36 -1.12 -1.58
CA MET A 12 -3.66 0.28 -1.27
C MET A 12 -2.62 1.24 -1.87
N ASN A 13 -1.39 0.75 -2.06
CA ASN A 13 -0.26 1.58 -2.46
C ASN A 13 -0.37 2.10 -3.89
N HIS A 14 -0.73 1.25 -4.83
CA HIS A 14 -0.65 1.54 -6.26
C HIS A 14 -1.83 0.96 -7.04
N VAL A 15 -1.91 1.33 -8.30
CA VAL A 15 -2.91 0.84 -9.23
C VAL A 15 -2.28 0.61 -10.61
N SER A 16 -2.94 -0.09 -11.51
CA SER A 16 -2.50 -0.18 -12.91
C SER A 16 -2.47 1.20 -13.57
N SER A 17 -1.45 1.47 -14.38
CA SER A 17 -1.39 2.68 -15.22
C SER A 17 -2.55 2.78 -16.23
N ALA A 18 -3.22 1.65 -16.54
CA ALA A 18 -4.45 1.61 -17.34
C ALA A 18 -5.73 1.79 -16.50
N HIS A 19 -5.62 2.10 -15.21
CA HIS A 19 -6.80 2.36 -14.39
C HIS A 19 -7.39 3.74 -14.73
N PRO A 20 -8.73 3.86 -14.91
CA PRO A 20 -9.35 5.11 -15.35
C PRO A 20 -9.05 6.32 -14.47
N LEU A 21 -8.87 6.14 -13.15
CA LEU A 21 -8.49 7.22 -12.24
C LEU A 21 -7.10 7.76 -12.57
N PHE A 22 -6.13 6.88 -12.84
CA PHE A 22 -4.79 7.29 -13.20
C PHE A 22 -4.74 7.90 -14.59
N GLU A 23 -5.36 7.28 -15.59
CA GLU A 23 -5.44 7.83 -16.95
C GLU A 23 -6.02 9.25 -16.94
N SER A 24 -7.12 9.47 -16.21
CA SER A 24 -7.72 10.81 -16.08
C SER A 24 -6.77 11.81 -15.41
N ALA A 25 -6.05 11.39 -14.35
CA ALA A 25 -5.05 12.24 -13.70
C ALA A 25 -3.85 12.51 -14.59
N TYR A 26 -3.38 11.49 -15.30
CA TYR A 26 -2.23 11.55 -16.19
C TYR A 26 -2.45 12.50 -17.39
N ASP A 27 -3.65 12.46 -17.96
CA ASP A 27 -4.00 13.24 -19.17
C ASP A 27 -4.31 14.71 -18.84
N SER A 28 -4.73 15.01 -17.63
CA SER A 28 -5.15 16.38 -17.30
C SER A 28 -4.87 16.80 -15.85
N ARG A 29 -4.16 17.92 -15.70
CA ARG A 29 -3.98 18.60 -14.41
C ARG A 29 -5.29 19.14 -13.81
N LYS A 30 -6.33 19.27 -14.63
CA LYS A 30 -7.67 19.71 -14.20
C LYS A 30 -8.59 18.53 -13.85
N SER A 31 -8.10 17.29 -13.96
CA SER A 31 -8.84 16.12 -13.54
C SER A 31 -9.24 16.21 -12.07
N PRO A 32 -10.42 15.75 -11.68
CA PRO A 32 -10.79 15.61 -10.25
C PRO A 32 -9.89 14.62 -9.49
N TYR A 33 -9.07 13.86 -10.22
CA TYR A 33 -8.12 12.89 -9.69
C TYR A 33 -6.67 13.35 -9.81
N ALA A 34 -6.39 14.61 -10.22
CA ALA A 34 -5.05 15.11 -10.47
C ALA A 34 -4.12 15.06 -9.24
N ASP A 35 -4.69 15.11 -8.04
CA ASP A 35 -4.00 15.03 -6.74
C ASP A 35 -4.14 13.64 -6.05
N TRP A 36 -4.73 12.65 -6.76
CA TRP A 36 -4.88 11.29 -6.25
C TRP A 36 -3.63 10.45 -6.42
N PHE A 37 -2.72 10.89 -7.25
CA PHE A 37 -1.42 10.27 -7.51
C PHE A 37 -0.29 11.27 -7.24
N ILE A 38 0.91 10.75 -7.10
CA ILE A 38 2.07 11.56 -6.74
C ILE A 38 2.75 12.04 -8.01
N PHE A 39 2.65 13.34 -8.29
CA PHE A 39 3.26 13.97 -9.45
C PHE A 39 4.27 15.06 -9.05
N ALA A 40 5.24 15.31 -9.94
CA ALA A 40 6.20 16.40 -9.85
C ALA A 40 6.37 17.08 -11.21
N GLU A 41 6.57 18.40 -11.24
CA GLU A 41 6.81 19.16 -12.47
C GLU A 41 8.16 18.80 -13.06
N ASP A 42 9.21 18.84 -12.25
CA ASP A 42 10.55 18.45 -12.60
C ASP A 42 10.89 17.11 -11.94
N LYS A 43 11.79 16.34 -12.56
CA LYS A 43 12.26 15.08 -12.00
C LYS A 43 12.96 15.31 -10.65
N PRO A 44 12.39 14.81 -9.54
CA PRO A 44 13.07 14.84 -8.25
C PRO A 44 14.35 14.00 -8.29
N ARG A 45 15.43 14.52 -7.70
CA ARG A 45 16.75 13.89 -7.71
C ARG A 45 17.07 13.19 -6.42
N GLY A 46 18.03 12.26 -6.49
CA GLY A 46 18.58 11.58 -5.31
C GLY A 46 17.76 10.40 -4.81
N TRP A 47 16.69 10.02 -5.52
CA TRP A 47 15.87 8.87 -5.18
C TRP A 47 16.51 7.57 -5.66
N ASN A 48 16.61 6.60 -4.75
CA ASN A 48 17.05 5.24 -5.05
C ASN A 48 16.37 4.27 -4.08
N THR A 49 15.26 3.70 -4.51
CA THR A 49 14.49 2.71 -3.75
C THR A 49 14.98 1.30 -4.03
N PHE A 50 14.36 0.28 -3.43
CA PHE A 50 14.68 -1.12 -3.72
C PHE A 50 14.52 -1.48 -5.22
N ALA A 51 13.69 -0.74 -5.95
CA ALA A 51 13.47 -0.91 -7.40
C ALA A 51 14.22 0.15 -8.24
N GLY A 52 15.13 0.91 -7.63
CA GLY A 52 15.87 2.00 -8.27
C GLY A 52 15.16 3.36 -8.18
N ASP A 53 15.31 4.19 -9.19
CA ASP A 53 14.64 5.51 -9.24
C ASP A 53 13.12 5.31 -9.44
N PRO A 54 12.26 5.79 -8.53
CA PRO A 54 10.81 5.60 -8.62
C PRO A 54 10.11 6.61 -9.53
N TRP A 55 10.79 7.65 -10.00
CA TRP A 55 10.20 8.70 -10.80
C TRP A 55 10.17 8.35 -12.28
N ARG A 56 9.00 8.37 -12.87
CA ARG A 56 8.73 8.01 -14.26
C ARG A 56 8.34 9.23 -15.08
N GLU A 57 8.89 9.36 -16.27
CA GLU A 57 8.51 10.42 -17.19
C GLU A 57 7.09 10.17 -17.71
N GLY A 58 6.25 11.19 -17.57
CA GLY A 58 4.86 11.16 -17.99
C GLY A 58 4.53 12.26 -19.00
N ASN A 59 3.24 12.46 -19.25
CA ASN A 59 2.76 13.52 -20.11
C ASN A 59 2.91 14.88 -19.41
N GLN A 60 3.94 15.64 -19.75
CA GLN A 60 4.26 16.99 -19.23
C GLN A 60 4.63 17.06 -17.75
N ARG A 61 4.81 15.95 -17.05
CA ARG A 61 5.24 15.89 -15.65
C ARG A 61 5.71 14.49 -15.27
N TRP A 62 6.39 14.37 -14.15
CA TRP A 62 6.85 13.11 -13.60
C TRP A 62 5.80 12.54 -12.65
N TYR A 63 5.66 11.20 -12.61
CA TYR A 63 4.85 10.50 -11.60
C TYR A 63 5.69 9.51 -10.82
N TYR A 64 5.26 9.27 -9.57
CA TYR A 64 5.91 8.32 -8.68
C TYR A 64 5.31 6.93 -8.87
N ALA A 65 6.17 5.93 -9.00
CA ALA A 65 5.81 4.51 -9.14
C ALA A 65 6.96 3.67 -8.59
N VAL A 66 6.87 3.30 -7.30
CA VAL A 66 7.98 2.68 -6.57
C VAL A 66 8.35 1.32 -7.13
N PHE A 67 7.40 0.54 -7.64
CA PHE A 67 7.61 -0.81 -8.14
C PHE A 67 7.96 -0.84 -9.63
N ASP A 68 7.07 -0.34 -10.46
CA ASP A 68 7.15 -0.43 -11.92
C ASP A 68 6.42 0.75 -12.58
N PRO A 69 6.86 1.23 -13.76
CA PRO A 69 6.15 2.31 -14.46
C PRO A 69 4.65 2.04 -14.69
N GLY A 70 4.26 0.78 -14.80
CA GLY A 70 2.86 0.37 -14.92
C GLY A 70 2.06 0.38 -13.62
N MET A 71 2.68 0.75 -12.48
CA MET A 71 2.09 0.70 -11.13
C MET A 71 2.25 2.05 -10.41
N PRO A 72 1.57 3.14 -10.87
CA PRO A 72 1.64 4.45 -10.21
C PRO A 72 1.07 4.41 -8.80
N ASP A 73 1.77 5.06 -7.88
CA ASP A 73 1.42 5.09 -6.47
C ASP A 73 0.32 6.13 -6.21
N PHE A 74 -0.65 5.74 -5.38
CA PHE A 74 -1.66 6.65 -4.87
C PHE A 74 -1.05 7.69 -3.92
N ASN A 75 -1.57 8.90 -3.95
CA ASN A 75 -1.26 9.93 -2.97
C ASN A 75 -2.10 9.72 -1.69
N LEU A 76 -1.63 8.88 -0.78
CA LEU A 76 -2.31 8.59 0.49
C LEU A 76 -2.28 9.78 1.49
N ARG A 77 -1.61 10.89 1.15
CA ARG A 77 -1.72 12.16 1.89
C ARG A 77 -3.03 12.87 1.57
N ASN A 78 -3.65 12.57 0.44
CA ASN A 78 -4.96 13.08 0.10
C ASN A 78 -6.05 12.30 0.86
N PRO A 79 -6.82 12.96 1.75
CA PRO A 79 -7.85 12.29 2.53
C PRO A 79 -8.94 11.63 1.67
N LYS A 80 -9.23 12.17 0.48
CA LYS A 80 -10.20 11.56 -0.45
C LYS A 80 -9.72 10.20 -0.97
N VAL A 81 -8.42 10.03 -1.17
CA VAL A 81 -7.84 8.75 -1.56
C VAL A 81 -7.94 7.74 -0.42
N VAL A 82 -7.64 8.16 0.80
CA VAL A 82 -7.82 7.31 1.98
C VAL A 82 -9.28 6.90 2.17
N ASP A 83 -10.20 7.85 2.05
CA ASP A 83 -11.64 7.58 2.17
C ASP A 83 -12.13 6.61 1.08
N PHE A 84 -11.66 6.77 -0.16
CA PHE A 84 -11.93 5.83 -1.27
C PHE A 84 -11.50 4.41 -0.90
N HIS A 85 -10.31 4.23 -0.34
CA HIS A 85 -9.86 2.91 0.10
C HIS A 85 -10.68 2.37 1.27
N LEU A 86 -10.98 3.19 2.27
CA LEU A 86 -11.81 2.76 3.40
C LEU A 86 -13.24 2.37 2.95
N ASP A 87 -13.81 3.05 1.97
CA ASP A 87 -15.11 2.70 1.40
C ASP A 87 -15.08 1.38 0.61
N ASN A 88 -13.99 1.11 -0.12
CA ASN A 88 -13.78 -0.19 -0.75
C ASN A 88 -13.67 -1.32 0.28
N LEU A 89 -12.99 -1.09 1.40
CA LEU A 89 -12.96 -2.08 2.49
C LEU A 89 -14.35 -2.32 3.08
N ARG A 90 -15.12 -1.25 3.35
CA ARG A 90 -16.52 -1.34 3.82
C ARG A 90 -17.39 -2.13 2.85
N PHE A 91 -17.22 -1.90 1.55
CA PHE A 91 -17.94 -2.63 0.50
C PHE A 91 -17.77 -4.14 0.63
N TRP A 92 -16.55 -4.61 0.86
CA TRP A 92 -16.26 -6.03 1.02
C TRP A 92 -16.65 -6.56 2.40
N LEU A 93 -16.42 -5.79 3.46
CA LEU A 93 -16.83 -6.16 4.83
C LEU A 93 -18.34 -6.35 4.93
N ASN A 94 -19.12 -5.48 4.29
CA ASN A 94 -20.60 -5.60 4.20
C ASN A 94 -21.03 -6.85 3.43
N ARG A 95 -20.17 -7.43 2.60
CA ARG A 95 -20.40 -8.70 1.89
C ARG A 95 -19.93 -9.92 2.65
N GLY A 96 -19.38 -9.73 3.85
CA GLY A 96 -19.07 -10.78 4.80
C GLY A 96 -17.71 -11.42 4.60
N VAL A 97 -16.73 -10.72 4.00
CA VAL A 97 -15.33 -11.20 4.03
C VAL A 97 -14.81 -11.25 5.46
N ASP A 98 -13.92 -12.17 5.74
CA ASP A 98 -13.40 -12.41 7.08
C ASP A 98 -12.12 -11.61 7.38
N GLY A 99 -11.57 -10.93 6.37
CA GLY A 99 -10.41 -10.08 6.54
C GLY A 99 -9.69 -9.74 5.24
N PHE A 100 -8.49 -9.19 5.39
CA PHE A 100 -7.66 -8.78 4.26
C PHE A 100 -6.19 -9.14 4.45
N ARG A 101 -5.50 -9.38 3.33
CA ARG A 101 -4.05 -9.29 3.23
C ARG A 101 -3.72 -7.95 2.57
N PHE A 102 -2.98 -7.10 3.27
CA PHE A 102 -2.55 -5.81 2.72
C PHE A 102 -1.18 -5.94 2.07
N ASP A 103 -1.15 -5.59 0.80
CA ASP A 103 0.04 -5.54 -0.02
C ASP A 103 0.89 -4.31 0.28
N ALA A 104 2.23 -4.46 0.21
CA ALA A 104 3.20 -3.39 0.11
C ALA A 104 3.11 -2.30 1.20
N VAL A 105 2.74 -2.67 2.43
CA VAL A 105 2.49 -1.67 3.49
C VAL A 105 3.72 -0.86 3.91
N GLY A 106 4.91 -1.33 3.59
CA GLY A 106 6.17 -0.62 3.90
C GLY A 106 6.34 0.68 3.13
N VAL A 107 5.71 0.83 1.97
CA VAL A 107 5.94 1.94 1.02
C VAL A 107 4.71 2.80 0.76
N LEU A 108 3.74 2.81 1.69
CA LEU A 108 2.50 3.60 1.57
C LEU A 108 2.73 5.12 1.61
N PHE A 109 3.82 5.56 2.24
CA PHE A 109 4.19 6.96 2.33
C PHE A 109 5.69 7.12 2.09
N GLU A 110 6.03 8.09 1.26
CA GLU A 110 7.38 8.57 0.97
C GLU A 110 7.53 10.01 1.46
N ASN A 111 8.44 10.25 2.41
CA ASN A 111 8.67 11.58 2.96
C ASN A 111 9.82 12.31 2.24
N SER A 112 10.80 11.54 1.74
CA SER A 112 11.93 12.07 0.98
C SER A 112 12.68 10.94 0.28
N ALA A 113 13.67 11.29 -0.51
CA ALA A 113 14.55 10.34 -1.20
C ALA A 113 15.28 9.34 -0.26
N ILE A 114 15.39 9.66 1.01
CA ILE A 114 16.04 8.82 2.04
C ILE A 114 15.04 8.34 3.12
N ALA A 115 13.77 8.71 3.00
CA ALA A 115 12.68 8.38 3.93
C ALA A 115 11.42 8.00 3.13
N TRP A 116 11.49 6.91 2.39
CA TRP A 116 10.45 6.43 1.47
C TRP A 116 9.88 5.07 1.90
N GLU A 117 10.39 4.46 2.95
CA GLU A 117 9.95 3.16 3.46
C GLU A 117 9.72 3.23 4.97
N ASN A 118 8.74 2.47 5.46
CA ASN A 118 8.43 2.29 6.88
C ASN A 118 8.26 3.62 7.65
N GLN A 119 7.54 4.56 7.06
CA GLN A 119 7.28 5.84 7.68
C GLN A 119 6.21 5.75 8.79
N PRO A 120 6.23 6.63 9.80
CA PRO A 120 5.21 6.64 10.86
C PRO A 120 3.77 6.71 10.34
N GLU A 121 3.56 7.38 9.22
CA GLU A 121 2.25 7.52 8.57
C GLU A 121 1.70 6.18 8.07
N ASN A 122 2.57 5.24 7.69
CA ASN A 122 2.15 3.88 7.32
C ASN A 122 1.40 3.23 8.49
N HIS A 123 1.97 3.28 9.68
CA HIS A 123 1.38 2.68 10.88
C HIS A 123 0.09 3.40 11.32
N GLN A 124 0.06 4.73 11.22
CA GLN A 124 -1.16 5.52 11.53
C GLN A 124 -2.32 5.15 10.60
N LEU A 125 -2.06 4.97 9.30
CA LEU A 125 -3.08 4.56 8.35
C LEU A 125 -3.53 3.13 8.63
N LEU A 126 -2.61 2.21 8.86
CA LEU A 126 -2.92 0.80 9.17
C LEU A 126 -3.70 0.66 10.47
N LYS A 127 -3.43 1.47 11.48
CA LYS A 127 -4.24 1.54 12.70
C LYS A 127 -5.68 1.96 12.41
N ARG A 128 -5.89 2.97 11.57
CA ARG A 128 -7.25 3.36 11.12
C ARG A 128 -7.96 2.21 10.39
N VAL A 129 -7.24 1.43 9.60
CA VAL A 129 -7.79 0.23 8.96
C VAL A 129 -8.17 -0.82 9.99
N GLN A 130 -7.32 -1.09 10.98
CA GLN A 130 -7.65 -2.00 12.08
C GLN A 130 -8.91 -1.57 12.85
N GLU A 131 -9.02 -0.27 13.17
CA GLU A 131 -10.20 0.28 13.84
C GLU A 131 -11.46 0.09 13.00
N LEU A 132 -11.38 0.29 11.68
CA LEU A 132 -12.48 -0.02 10.76
C LEU A 132 -12.84 -1.51 10.82
N LEU A 133 -11.87 -2.42 10.72
CA LEU A 133 -12.11 -3.85 10.76
C LEU A 133 -12.73 -4.28 12.10
N ALA A 134 -12.24 -3.74 13.22
CA ALA A 134 -12.75 -4.01 14.55
C ALA A 134 -14.24 -3.63 14.70
N SER A 135 -14.70 -2.58 14.02
CA SER A 135 -16.12 -2.18 14.00
C SER A 135 -17.04 -3.22 13.33
N TYR A 136 -16.47 -4.15 12.55
CA TYR A 136 -17.17 -5.28 11.91
C TYR A 136 -17.03 -6.60 12.69
N GLY A 137 -16.49 -6.55 13.89
CA GLY A 137 -16.25 -7.71 14.74
C GLY A 137 -14.90 -8.38 14.48
N ASN A 138 -14.85 -9.71 14.61
CA ASN A 138 -13.60 -10.47 14.52
C ASN A 138 -13.14 -10.62 13.04
N LYS A 139 -12.48 -9.61 12.50
CA LYS A 139 -11.90 -9.57 11.15
C LYS A 139 -10.38 -9.66 11.24
N TYR A 140 -9.79 -10.40 10.30
CA TYR A 140 -8.36 -10.62 10.25
C TYR A 140 -7.66 -9.63 9.33
N LEU A 141 -6.51 -9.13 9.76
CA LEU A 141 -5.62 -8.30 8.94
C LEU A 141 -4.22 -8.89 9.00
N VAL A 142 -3.61 -9.13 7.84
CA VAL A 142 -2.20 -9.50 7.72
C VAL A 142 -1.53 -8.60 6.69
N CYS A 143 -0.35 -8.08 7.02
CA CYS A 143 0.37 -7.14 6.17
C CYS A 143 1.60 -7.78 5.53
N GLU A 144 1.86 -7.37 4.30
CA GLU A 144 3.10 -7.66 3.61
C GLU A 144 4.06 -6.48 3.74
N SER A 145 5.17 -6.72 4.45
CA SER A 145 6.34 -5.84 4.46
C SER A 145 7.56 -6.65 4.06
N PRO A 146 8.18 -6.37 2.90
CA PRO A 146 9.32 -7.15 2.42
C PRO A 146 10.61 -6.92 3.24
N SER A 147 10.74 -5.78 3.92
CA SER A 147 11.90 -5.44 4.73
C SER A 147 11.80 -6.06 6.13
N ASP A 148 11.45 -5.29 7.15
CA ASP A 148 11.25 -5.78 8.52
C ASP A 148 9.75 -5.87 8.83
N PRO A 149 9.18 -7.08 9.01
CA PRO A 149 7.77 -7.23 9.33
C PRO A 149 7.43 -6.91 10.79
N ALA A 150 8.41 -6.87 11.70
CA ALA A 150 8.16 -6.75 13.13
C ALA A 150 7.39 -5.47 13.53
N PRO A 151 7.70 -4.28 13.00
CA PRO A 151 6.91 -3.07 13.30
C PRO A 151 5.44 -3.17 12.87
N PHE A 152 5.15 -3.94 11.80
CA PHE A 152 3.79 -4.11 11.28
C PHE A 152 2.98 -5.18 12.04
N ALA A 153 3.63 -6.08 12.74
CA ALA A 153 2.98 -7.14 13.51
C ALA A 153 2.44 -6.68 14.87
N THR A 154 2.51 -5.38 15.18
CA THR A 154 2.07 -4.82 16.47
C THR A 154 0.61 -4.36 16.42
N GLY A 155 -0.02 -4.23 17.61
CA GLY A 155 -1.40 -3.72 17.74
C GLY A 155 -1.57 -2.25 17.32
N ASP A 156 -0.49 -1.50 17.21
CA ASP A 156 -0.50 -0.11 16.71
C ASP A 156 -0.32 -0.02 15.18
N SER A 157 -0.32 -1.16 14.49
CA SER A 157 -0.21 -1.28 13.04
C SER A 157 -1.16 -2.34 12.51
N CYS A 158 -0.68 -3.42 11.89
CA CYS A 158 -1.53 -4.47 11.32
C CYS A 158 -1.94 -5.56 12.32
N GLY A 159 -1.22 -5.73 13.41
CA GLY A 159 -1.41 -6.85 14.35
C GLY A 159 -0.81 -8.17 13.88
N SER A 160 -0.60 -8.38 12.57
CA SER A 160 0.14 -9.51 12.03
C SER A 160 0.80 -9.13 10.69
N ALA A 161 1.94 -9.78 10.38
CA ALA A 161 2.67 -9.58 9.14
C ALA A 161 3.30 -10.88 8.66
N PHE A 162 3.57 -10.97 7.35
CA PHE A 162 4.27 -12.12 6.78
C PHE A 162 5.73 -12.18 7.25
N ALA A 163 6.14 -13.34 7.74
CA ALA A 163 7.50 -13.60 8.20
C ALA A 163 8.40 -14.07 7.04
N PHE A 164 8.63 -13.23 6.02
CA PHE A 164 9.42 -13.61 4.83
C PHE A 164 10.85 -14.06 5.14
N GLY A 165 11.47 -13.58 6.23
CA GLY A 165 12.79 -14.02 6.65
C GLY A 165 12.86 -15.44 7.23
N LEU A 166 11.71 -15.98 7.68
CA LEU A 166 11.66 -17.25 8.40
C LEU A 166 12.15 -18.44 7.57
N HIS A 167 11.90 -18.44 6.25
CA HIS A 167 12.34 -19.51 5.36
C HIS A 167 13.87 -19.72 5.38
N LYS A 168 14.66 -18.64 5.53
CA LYS A 168 16.13 -18.71 5.62
C LYS A 168 16.58 -19.45 6.87
N HIS A 169 15.88 -19.22 7.99
CA HIS A 169 16.16 -19.91 9.25
C HIS A 169 15.76 -21.37 9.19
N ILE A 170 14.59 -21.68 8.63
CA ILE A 170 14.13 -23.07 8.46
C ILE A 170 15.07 -23.84 7.54
N MET A 171 15.41 -23.29 6.37
CA MET A 171 16.31 -23.94 5.41
C MET A 171 17.74 -24.07 5.96
N GLY A 172 18.18 -23.11 6.78
CA GLY A 172 19.47 -23.18 7.47
C GLY A 172 19.52 -24.30 8.51
N SER A 173 18.41 -24.57 9.19
CA SER A 173 18.30 -25.62 10.22
C SER A 173 18.17 -27.03 9.64
N VAL A 174 17.78 -27.16 8.37
CA VAL A 174 17.60 -28.48 7.68
C VAL A 174 18.84 -28.90 6.89
N LYS A 175 19.82 -28.01 6.74
CA LYS A 175 21.12 -28.40 6.15
C LYS A 175 21.91 -29.22 7.17
N ILE A 176 21.74 -30.53 7.10
CA ILE A 176 22.59 -31.53 7.72
C ILE A 176 23.75 -31.86 6.75
#